data_e1c03aa2cac868886880fadb85554a3c
#
_entry.id   e1c03aa2cac868886880fadb85554a3c
#
_cell.length_a   1.000
_cell.length_b   1.000
_cell.length_c   1.000
_cell.angle_alpha   90.00
_cell.angle_beta   90.00
_cell.angle_gamma   90.00
#
_symmetry.space_group_name_H-M   'P 1'
#
loop_
_entity.id
_entity.type
_entity.pdbx_description
1 polymer ?
#
loop_
_entity_poly.entity_id
_entity_poly.type
_entity_poly.pdbx_seq_one_letter_code
_entity_poly.pdbx_strand_id
1 'polypeptide(L)'
;MKQYKLVNNVLGWLTFLVAAFVYCSTIEPTASFWDCPEFITTGYKLEVGHPPGAPFFMLTANLFSQFASDPTQVAKMVNTMSALLSATTILFLFWSITHLARKLILKDWSEMTMGKLIAIEASGLVGALIYTFSDTFWFSAVEGEVYAYSSAFTAIVFWLILKWEDHADEPHSDRWLVLIAYMTGLSIGVHLLNLLCIPAIVLVYCYRRYPHIELKGSLLALLASFVIVAGVLYGVVPGIITVAGWFELLFVNQLGCPFNTGEIVYIILLVAIVIWAIYESYTDRNFKRQNLSFVLSVGMLGVPFRGMGWGAAIVGIIILAAIYFGLNYRKKIDKQFVPVVSARFKNTALLCACLCL
;
A
#
# COMPACT_ATOMS: atom_id res chain seq x y z
N MET A 1 27.57 15.41 0.45
CA MET A 1 26.50 14.55 -0.11
C MET A 1 26.98 13.17 -0.55
N LYS A 2 27.98 13.02 -1.43
CA LYS A 2 28.43 11.68 -1.92
C LYS A 2 28.91 10.76 -0.78
N GLN A 3 29.73 11.26 0.15
CA GLN A 3 30.23 10.50 1.29
C GLN A 3 29.10 10.01 2.19
N TYR A 4 28.14 10.88 2.56
CA TYR A 4 26.95 10.51 3.31
C TYR A 4 26.19 9.37 2.64
N LYS A 5 25.87 9.52 1.33
CA LYS A 5 25.12 8.48 0.59
C LYS A 5 25.85 7.13 0.60
N LEU A 6 27.18 7.12 0.46
CA LEU A 6 27.96 5.90 0.50
C LEU A 6 27.91 5.25 1.89
N VAL A 7 28.22 6.02 2.95
CA VAL A 7 28.24 5.51 4.32
C VAL A 7 26.86 5.01 4.74
N ASN A 8 25.80 5.80 4.47
CA ASN A 8 24.43 5.44 4.79
C ASN A 8 23.98 4.15 4.08
N ASN A 9 24.35 3.95 2.82
CA ASN A 9 24.03 2.72 2.11
C ASN A 9 24.81 1.52 2.66
N VAL A 10 26.10 1.67 2.90
CA VAL A 10 26.94 0.58 3.45
C VAL A 10 26.44 0.16 4.82
N LEU A 11 26.18 1.12 5.72
CA LEU A 11 25.67 0.82 7.06
C LEU A 11 24.26 0.24 7.03
N GLY A 12 23.38 0.73 6.14
CA GLY A 12 22.06 0.15 5.96
C GLY A 12 22.12 -1.32 5.54
N TRP A 13 22.93 -1.65 4.53
CA TRP A 13 23.11 -3.05 4.14
C TRP A 13 23.80 -3.89 5.22
N LEU A 14 24.67 -3.29 6.03
CA LEU A 14 25.27 -3.99 7.18
C LEU A 14 24.21 -4.34 8.22
N THR A 15 23.27 -3.42 8.54
CA THR A 15 22.16 -3.72 9.45
C THR A 15 21.26 -4.83 8.90
N PHE A 16 21.00 -4.84 7.58
CA PHE A 16 20.29 -5.94 6.93
C PHE A 16 21.01 -7.27 7.12
N LEU A 17 22.31 -7.31 6.86
CA LEU A 17 23.10 -8.55 6.98
C LEU A 17 23.16 -9.07 8.42
N VAL A 18 23.31 -8.18 9.41
CA VAL A 18 23.25 -8.54 10.83
C VAL A 18 21.90 -9.14 11.17
N ALA A 19 20.80 -8.47 10.81
CA ALA A 19 19.44 -8.96 11.07
C ALA A 19 19.17 -10.29 10.35
N ALA A 20 19.53 -10.39 9.06
CA ALA A 20 19.37 -11.63 8.28
C ALA A 20 20.16 -12.79 8.90
N PHE A 21 21.41 -12.54 9.31
CA PHE A 21 22.22 -13.56 9.98
C PHE A 21 21.57 -14.02 11.30
N VAL A 22 21.15 -13.08 12.16
CA VAL A 22 20.52 -13.40 13.45
C VAL A 22 19.24 -14.20 13.24
N TYR A 23 18.33 -13.73 12.40
CA TYR A 23 17.03 -14.40 12.19
C TYR A 23 17.19 -15.75 11.48
N CYS A 24 18.02 -15.84 10.45
CA CYS A 24 18.27 -17.11 9.76
C CYS A 24 19.01 -18.15 10.62
N SER A 25 19.83 -17.70 11.59
CA SER A 25 20.53 -18.60 12.53
C SER A 25 19.62 -19.14 13.64
N THR A 26 18.52 -18.45 13.91
CA THR A 26 17.57 -18.78 14.99
C THR A 26 16.18 -19.16 14.46
N ILE A 27 16.10 -19.48 13.18
CA ILE A 27 14.85 -19.83 12.51
C ILE A 27 14.16 -21.02 13.20
N GLU A 28 12.84 -20.93 13.36
CA GLU A 28 12.04 -22.07 13.80
C GLU A 28 12.14 -23.19 12.74
N PRO A 29 12.63 -24.38 13.08
CA PRO A 29 12.83 -25.44 12.09
C PRO A 29 11.53 -26.06 11.58
N THR A 30 10.44 -25.89 12.34
CA THR A 30 9.12 -26.46 12.09
C THR A 30 8.04 -25.36 12.10
N ALA A 31 6.78 -25.73 12.19
CA ALA A 31 5.70 -24.78 12.40
C ALA A 31 5.64 -24.35 13.88
N SER A 32 5.52 -23.05 14.10
CA SER A 32 5.30 -22.44 15.42
C SER A 32 3.81 -22.57 15.84
N PHE A 33 3.37 -21.75 16.78
CA PHE A 33 2.00 -21.75 17.28
C PHE A 33 1.05 -20.88 16.42
N TRP A 34 -0.22 -20.83 16.80
CA TRP A 34 -1.27 -20.00 16.19
C TRP A 34 -1.50 -20.36 14.72
N ASP A 35 -1.51 -19.39 13.86
CA ASP A 35 -1.87 -19.52 12.45
C ASP A 35 -0.68 -19.94 11.57
N CYS A 36 0.54 -20.00 12.13
CA CYS A 36 1.77 -20.35 11.40
C CYS A 36 1.68 -21.69 10.65
N PRO A 37 1.19 -22.80 11.24
CA PRO A 37 1.00 -24.06 10.53
C PRO A 37 0.03 -23.95 9.35
N GLU A 38 -1.03 -23.17 9.51
CA GLU A 38 -2.00 -22.93 8.44
C GLU A 38 -1.36 -22.17 7.29
N PHE A 39 -0.67 -21.05 7.57
CA PHE A 39 0.01 -20.27 6.54
C PHE A 39 1.08 -21.06 5.78
N ILE A 40 1.84 -21.90 6.47
CA ILE A 40 2.83 -22.79 5.84
C ILE A 40 2.14 -23.81 4.93
N THR A 41 1.09 -24.46 5.42
CA THR A 41 0.40 -25.54 4.68
C THR A 41 -0.36 -24.99 3.47
N THR A 42 -1.14 -23.93 3.66
CA THR A 42 -1.93 -23.31 2.60
C THR A 42 -1.02 -22.62 1.56
N GLY A 43 0.09 -22.00 1.99
CA GLY A 43 1.11 -21.49 1.09
C GLY A 43 1.76 -22.58 0.25
N TYR A 44 2.17 -23.69 0.86
CA TYR A 44 2.78 -24.83 0.14
C TYR A 44 1.84 -25.42 -0.92
N LYS A 45 0.57 -25.59 -0.58
CA LYS A 45 -0.44 -26.20 -1.47
C LYS A 45 -1.18 -25.22 -2.36
N LEU A 46 -0.97 -23.90 -2.23
CA LEU A 46 -1.76 -22.83 -2.85
C LEU A 46 -3.26 -22.96 -2.54
N GLU A 47 -3.56 -23.23 -1.28
CA GLU A 47 -4.94 -23.28 -0.78
C GLU A 47 -5.35 -21.92 -0.18
N VAL A 48 -6.64 -21.76 0.10
CA VAL A 48 -7.18 -20.56 0.75
C VAL A 48 -7.18 -20.76 2.26
N GLY A 49 -6.49 -19.89 2.98
CA GLY A 49 -6.51 -19.83 4.44
C GLY A 49 -7.77 -19.17 5.01
N HIS A 50 -7.84 -19.02 6.35
CA HIS A 50 -8.92 -18.34 7.03
C HIS A 50 -9.10 -16.86 6.55
N PRO A 51 -10.31 -16.29 6.63
CA PRO A 51 -10.53 -14.90 6.27
C PRO A 51 -9.66 -13.90 7.05
N PRO A 52 -9.13 -12.82 6.39
CA PRO A 52 -9.47 -12.37 5.04
C PRO A 52 -8.70 -13.07 3.92
N GLY A 53 -7.92 -14.11 4.21
CA GLY A 53 -6.98 -14.72 3.30
C GLY A 53 -5.74 -13.83 3.11
N ALA A 54 -4.66 -14.41 2.62
CA ALA A 54 -3.41 -13.69 2.38
C ALA A 54 -2.83 -14.14 1.01
N PRO A 55 -3.49 -13.84 -0.13
CA PRO A 55 -3.15 -14.42 -1.41
C PRO A 55 -1.71 -14.12 -1.85
N PHE A 56 -1.20 -12.92 -1.59
CA PHE A 56 0.16 -12.56 -1.95
C PHE A 56 1.19 -13.23 -1.04
N PHE A 57 0.86 -13.42 0.25
CA PHE A 57 1.66 -14.23 1.16
C PHE A 57 1.72 -15.68 0.66
N MET A 58 0.58 -16.29 0.32
CA MET A 58 0.49 -17.68 -0.16
C MET A 58 1.35 -17.91 -1.42
N LEU A 59 1.28 -16.99 -2.39
CA LEU A 59 2.10 -17.06 -3.60
C LEU A 59 3.60 -16.98 -3.28
N THR A 60 3.99 -16.09 -2.38
CA THR A 60 5.39 -15.90 -2.01
C THR A 60 5.90 -17.07 -1.15
N ALA A 61 5.09 -17.58 -0.22
CA ALA A 61 5.39 -18.75 0.59
C ALA A 61 5.53 -20.00 -0.29
N ASN A 62 4.65 -20.16 -1.29
CA ASN A 62 4.78 -21.24 -2.27
C ASN A 62 6.11 -21.15 -3.02
N LEU A 63 6.49 -19.95 -3.49
CA LEU A 63 7.79 -19.77 -4.16
C LEU A 63 8.95 -20.20 -3.28
N PHE A 64 8.95 -19.80 -1.99
CA PHE A 64 10.01 -20.22 -1.06
C PHE A 64 9.96 -21.72 -0.75
N SER A 65 8.79 -22.33 -0.71
CA SER A 65 8.64 -23.77 -0.50
C SER A 65 9.28 -24.61 -1.60
N GLN A 66 9.46 -24.07 -2.83
CA GLN A 66 10.14 -24.74 -3.92
C GLN A 66 11.64 -24.96 -3.68
N PHE A 67 12.24 -24.24 -2.72
CA PHE A 67 13.63 -24.44 -2.31
C PHE A 67 13.80 -25.56 -1.27
N ALA A 68 12.69 -26.16 -0.79
CA ALA A 68 12.75 -27.31 0.11
C ALA A 68 13.18 -28.56 -0.64
N SER A 69 14.15 -29.31 -0.09
CA SER A 69 14.62 -30.58 -0.67
C SER A 69 13.59 -31.70 -0.51
N ASP A 70 12.77 -31.61 0.50
CA ASP A 70 11.69 -32.54 0.81
C ASP A 70 10.58 -31.82 1.63
N PRO A 71 9.38 -32.42 1.79
CA PRO A 71 8.27 -31.79 2.50
C PRO A 71 8.56 -31.41 3.96
N THR A 72 9.52 -32.06 4.62
CA THR A 72 9.88 -31.75 6.03
C THR A 72 10.62 -30.40 6.15
N GLN A 73 11.20 -29.89 5.07
CA GLN A 73 11.92 -28.62 5.01
C GLN A 73 11.05 -27.43 4.59
N VAL A 74 9.79 -27.66 4.20
CA VAL A 74 8.90 -26.60 3.72
C VAL A 74 8.70 -25.52 4.78
N ALA A 75 8.44 -25.90 6.04
CA ALA A 75 8.28 -24.94 7.13
C ALA A 75 9.51 -24.04 7.27
N LYS A 76 10.70 -24.62 7.29
CA LYS A 76 11.96 -23.88 7.36
C LYS A 76 12.14 -22.89 6.20
N MET A 77 11.74 -23.24 4.98
CA MET A 77 11.86 -22.34 3.82
C MET A 77 10.89 -21.18 3.92
N VAL A 78 9.64 -21.39 4.36
CA VAL A 78 8.67 -20.32 4.59
C VAL A 78 9.12 -19.42 5.76
N ASN A 79 9.64 -19.99 6.84
CA ASN A 79 10.21 -19.22 7.95
C ASN A 79 11.45 -18.40 7.48
N THR A 80 12.25 -18.92 6.55
CA THR A 80 13.37 -18.19 5.93
C THR A 80 12.86 -16.95 5.15
N MET A 81 11.72 -17.06 4.47
CA MET A 81 11.07 -15.90 3.83
C MET A 81 10.80 -14.80 4.86
N SER A 82 10.18 -15.14 5.99
CA SER A 82 9.89 -14.21 7.08
C SER A 82 11.14 -13.56 7.66
N ALA A 83 12.21 -14.35 7.85
CA ALA A 83 13.50 -13.86 8.32
C ALA A 83 14.12 -12.81 7.38
N LEU A 84 14.11 -13.05 6.08
CA LEU A 84 14.64 -12.12 5.07
C LEU A 84 13.78 -10.84 4.93
N LEU A 85 12.45 -10.98 5.01
CA LEU A 85 11.53 -9.85 5.01
C LEU A 85 11.68 -9.00 6.27
N SER A 86 11.88 -9.62 7.42
CA SER A 86 12.18 -8.91 8.67
C SER A 86 13.51 -8.17 8.60
N ALA A 87 14.55 -8.77 8.02
CA ALA A 87 15.82 -8.07 7.77
C ALA A 87 15.64 -6.89 6.81
N THR A 88 14.75 -7.02 5.81
CA THR A 88 14.36 -5.90 4.93
C THR A 88 13.70 -4.77 5.73
N THR A 89 12.85 -5.09 6.70
CA THR A 89 12.27 -4.09 7.63
C THR A 89 13.37 -3.31 8.35
N ILE A 90 14.39 -3.97 8.86
CA ILE A 90 15.52 -3.34 9.57
C ILE A 90 16.30 -2.38 8.65
N LEU A 91 16.54 -2.78 7.40
CA LEU A 91 17.18 -1.92 6.38
C LEU A 91 16.41 -0.62 6.16
N PHE A 92 15.12 -0.72 5.89
CA PHE A 92 14.29 0.46 5.63
C PHE A 92 14.03 1.29 6.90
N LEU A 93 14.00 0.68 8.07
CA LEU A 93 13.96 1.37 9.34
C LEU A 93 15.23 2.20 9.55
N PHE A 94 16.41 1.62 9.32
CA PHE A 94 17.69 2.34 9.39
C PHE A 94 17.67 3.56 8.45
N TRP A 95 17.30 3.39 7.19
CA TRP A 95 17.24 4.49 6.24
C TRP A 95 16.19 5.55 6.60
N SER A 96 15.09 5.18 7.22
CA SER A 96 14.07 6.11 7.68
C SER A 96 14.57 6.93 8.87
N ILE A 97 15.23 6.31 9.85
CA ILE A 97 15.80 6.98 11.00
C ILE A 97 16.89 7.97 10.56
N THR A 98 17.84 7.54 9.72
CA THR A 98 18.92 8.42 9.24
C THR A 98 18.40 9.57 8.39
N HIS A 99 17.33 9.34 7.60
CA HIS A 99 16.66 10.39 6.84
C HIS A 99 16.07 11.47 7.76
N LEU A 100 15.32 11.07 8.78
CA LEU A 100 14.70 11.97 9.75
C LEU A 100 15.76 12.68 10.60
N ALA A 101 16.77 11.94 11.10
CA ALA A 101 17.89 12.52 11.86
C ALA A 101 18.64 13.57 11.05
N ARG A 102 18.91 13.30 9.76
CA ARG A 102 19.51 14.26 8.84
C ARG A 102 18.69 15.56 8.77
N LYS A 103 17.38 15.46 8.62
CA LYS A 103 16.49 16.64 8.53
C LYS A 103 16.44 17.44 9.82
N LEU A 104 16.56 16.79 10.96
CA LEU A 104 16.63 17.47 12.27
C LEU A 104 17.97 18.17 12.52
N ILE A 105 19.07 17.56 12.05
CA ILE A 105 20.44 18.01 12.35
C ILE A 105 20.95 19.03 11.31
N LEU A 106 20.50 18.91 10.05
CA LEU A 106 20.97 19.73 8.93
C LEU A 106 19.84 20.58 8.37
N LYS A 107 20.10 21.89 8.24
CA LYS A 107 19.26 22.79 7.41
C LYS A 107 19.67 22.70 5.94
N ASP A 108 20.97 22.62 5.68
CA ASP A 108 21.55 22.51 4.35
C ASP A 108 22.70 21.51 4.31
N TRP A 109 22.97 20.92 3.13
CA TRP A 109 24.06 19.96 2.94
C TRP A 109 25.47 20.55 3.19
N SER A 110 25.63 21.86 3.08
CA SER A 110 26.89 22.55 3.39
C SER A 110 27.30 22.47 4.86
N GLU A 111 26.30 22.25 5.73
CA GLU A 111 26.53 22.11 7.19
C GLU A 111 27.06 20.73 7.62
N MET A 112 27.22 19.80 6.67
CA MET A 112 27.66 18.44 6.99
C MET A 112 29.10 18.42 7.48
N THR A 113 29.29 18.05 8.73
CA THR A 113 30.59 17.78 9.34
C THR A 113 30.72 16.31 9.67
N MET A 114 31.94 15.83 9.95
CA MET A 114 32.18 14.45 10.37
C MET A 114 31.39 14.09 11.64
N GLY A 115 31.32 15.00 12.62
CA GLY A 115 30.57 14.80 13.86
C GLY A 115 29.06 14.65 13.60
N LYS A 116 28.47 15.49 12.71
CA LYS A 116 27.06 15.38 12.31
C LYS A 116 26.80 14.09 11.53
N LEU A 117 27.71 13.69 10.64
CA LEU A 117 27.61 12.41 9.93
C LEU A 117 27.56 11.24 10.92
N ILE A 118 28.50 11.18 11.86
CA ILE A 118 28.55 10.13 12.88
C ILE A 118 27.26 10.14 13.72
N ALA A 119 26.75 11.30 14.14
CA ALA A 119 25.53 11.38 14.93
C ALA A 119 24.29 10.84 14.17
N ILE A 120 24.18 11.18 12.88
CA ILE A 120 23.07 10.70 12.03
C ILE A 120 23.16 9.19 11.86
N GLU A 121 24.33 8.66 11.47
CA GLU A 121 24.49 7.23 11.18
C GLU A 121 24.39 6.38 12.47
N ALA A 122 24.94 6.88 13.58
CA ALA A 122 24.83 6.20 14.88
C ALA A 122 23.39 6.12 15.36
N SER A 123 22.57 7.18 15.17
CA SER A 123 21.15 7.13 15.52
C SER A 123 20.40 6.04 14.72
N GLY A 124 20.73 5.90 13.44
CA GLY A 124 20.20 4.82 12.60
C GLY A 124 20.61 3.44 13.08
N LEU A 125 21.90 3.23 13.36
CA LEU A 125 22.42 1.96 13.85
C LEU A 125 21.79 1.57 15.19
N VAL A 126 21.75 2.48 16.15
CA VAL A 126 21.17 2.21 17.47
C VAL A 126 19.70 1.85 17.34
N GLY A 127 18.91 2.65 16.62
CA GLY A 127 17.47 2.41 16.46
C GLY A 127 17.17 1.10 15.72
N ALA A 128 17.87 0.83 14.63
CA ALA A 128 17.68 -0.38 13.85
C ALA A 128 18.12 -1.64 14.63
N LEU A 129 19.26 -1.61 15.33
CA LEU A 129 19.74 -2.76 16.09
C LEU A 129 18.91 -3.02 17.35
N ILE A 130 18.45 -1.99 18.06
CA ILE A 130 17.50 -2.18 19.18
C ILE A 130 16.25 -2.91 18.69
N TYR A 131 15.71 -2.51 17.54
CA TYR A 131 14.53 -3.17 16.99
C TYR A 131 14.83 -4.59 16.50
N THR A 132 16.02 -4.84 15.91
CA THR A 132 16.48 -6.17 15.51
C THR A 132 16.44 -7.16 16.68
N PHE A 133 16.84 -6.74 17.87
CA PHE A 133 16.95 -7.59 19.06
C PHE A 133 15.75 -7.45 20.02
N SER A 134 14.63 -6.79 19.58
CA SER A 134 13.42 -6.79 20.39
C SER A 134 12.70 -8.14 20.33
N ASP A 135 12.29 -8.68 21.46
CA ASP A 135 11.68 -10.01 21.57
C ASP A 135 10.48 -10.20 20.64
N THR A 136 9.55 -9.26 20.64
CA THR A 136 8.32 -9.33 19.83
C THR A 136 8.62 -9.37 18.32
N PHE A 137 9.57 -8.53 17.85
CA PHE A 137 9.91 -8.51 16.44
C PHE A 137 10.73 -9.74 16.03
N TRP A 138 11.65 -10.19 16.88
CA TRP A 138 12.43 -11.40 16.65
C TRP A 138 11.54 -12.62 16.55
N PHE A 139 10.58 -12.76 17.46
CA PHE A 139 9.61 -13.86 17.42
C PHE A 139 8.90 -13.92 16.06
N SER A 140 8.31 -12.81 15.59
CA SER A 140 7.66 -12.76 14.28
C SER A 140 8.61 -12.93 13.10
N ALA A 141 9.91 -12.67 13.28
CA ALA A 141 10.90 -12.78 12.21
C ALA A 141 11.30 -14.24 11.90
N VAL A 142 11.15 -15.16 12.85
CA VAL A 142 11.63 -16.53 12.73
C VAL A 142 10.55 -17.56 12.41
N GLU A 143 9.32 -17.11 12.23
CA GLU A 143 8.14 -17.94 11.95
C GLU A 143 7.40 -17.54 10.68
N GLY A 144 6.68 -18.47 10.06
CA GLY A 144 5.95 -18.30 8.80
C GLY A 144 4.61 -17.62 8.98
N GLU A 145 4.64 -16.34 9.37
CA GLU A 145 3.48 -15.51 9.67
C GLU A 145 3.42 -14.25 8.80
N VAL A 146 2.23 -13.71 8.61
CA VAL A 146 2.00 -12.51 7.79
C VAL A 146 2.63 -11.24 8.35
N TYR A 147 2.92 -11.20 9.66
CA TYR A 147 3.40 -9.99 10.35
C TYR A 147 4.80 -9.55 9.90
N ALA A 148 5.72 -10.48 9.67
CA ALA A 148 7.05 -10.19 9.12
C ALA A 148 6.95 -9.49 7.76
N TYR A 149 6.11 -10.00 6.88
CA TYR A 149 5.87 -9.46 5.56
C TYR A 149 5.16 -8.10 5.59
N SER A 150 4.13 -7.98 6.42
CA SER A 150 3.41 -6.71 6.65
C SER A 150 4.33 -5.62 7.18
N SER A 151 5.25 -5.96 8.09
CA SER A 151 6.25 -5.03 8.62
C SER A 151 7.21 -4.55 7.54
N ALA A 152 7.62 -5.43 6.62
CA ALA A 152 8.45 -5.05 5.48
C ALA A 152 7.73 -4.04 4.57
N PHE A 153 6.47 -4.27 4.22
CA PHE A 153 5.68 -3.31 3.45
C PHE A 153 5.53 -1.98 4.17
N THR A 154 5.27 -2.00 5.47
CA THR A 154 5.14 -0.80 6.31
C THR A 154 6.43 0.03 6.28
N ALA A 155 7.58 -0.60 6.47
CA ALA A 155 8.88 0.08 6.45
C ALA A 155 9.22 0.64 5.06
N ILE A 156 8.97 -0.12 3.99
CA ILE A 156 9.17 0.30 2.60
C ILE A 156 8.28 1.50 2.26
N VAL A 157 6.98 1.41 2.54
CA VAL A 157 6.01 2.47 2.22
C VAL A 157 6.32 3.75 2.99
N PHE A 158 6.69 3.64 4.27
CA PHE A 158 7.11 4.79 5.07
C PHE A 158 8.40 5.42 4.52
N TRP A 159 9.39 4.63 4.13
CA TRP A 159 10.59 5.14 3.48
C TRP A 159 10.30 5.82 2.13
N LEU A 160 9.39 5.24 1.33
CA LEU A 160 9.01 5.81 0.05
C LEU A 160 8.36 7.19 0.17
N ILE A 161 7.52 7.45 1.19
CA ILE A 161 6.94 8.77 1.39
C ILE A 161 8.02 9.81 1.79
N LEU A 162 9.02 9.40 2.56
CA LEU A 162 10.16 10.27 2.87
C LEU A 162 11.00 10.56 1.60
N LYS A 163 11.14 9.59 0.69
CA LYS A 163 11.78 9.81 -0.61
C LYS A 163 10.96 10.74 -1.50
N TRP A 164 9.64 10.57 -1.53
CA TRP A 164 8.77 11.50 -2.25
C TRP A 164 8.92 12.92 -1.72
N GLU A 165 8.99 13.10 -0.40
CA GLU A 165 9.13 14.40 0.23
C GLU A 165 10.41 15.14 -0.23
N ASP A 166 11.54 14.45 -0.36
CA ASP A 166 12.79 15.02 -0.87
C ASP A 166 12.70 15.45 -2.36
N HIS A 167 11.84 14.78 -3.16
CA HIS A 167 11.72 14.97 -4.60
C HIS A 167 10.39 15.60 -5.03
N ALA A 168 9.58 16.10 -4.07
CA ALA A 168 8.20 16.51 -4.32
C ALA A 168 8.04 17.64 -5.36
N ASP A 169 9.08 18.48 -5.53
CA ASP A 169 9.06 19.59 -6.48
C ASP A 169 9.68 19.23 -7.85
N GLU A 170 10.21 18.01 -8.00
CA GLU A 170 10.75 17.55 -9.26
C GLU A 170 9.63 17.18 -10.26
N PRO A 171 9.88 17.30 -11.58
CA PRO A 171 8.97 16.77 -12.59
C PRO A 171 8.70 15.28 -12.36
N HIS A 172 7.45 14.86 -12.52
CA HIS A 172 7.02 13.47 -12.34
C HIS A 172 7.20 12.90 -10.92
N SER A 173 7.23 13.75 -9.88
CA SER A 173 7.30 13.30 -8.47
C SER A 173 6.13 12.39 -8.08
N ASP A 174 4.99 12.47 -8.78
CA ASP A 174 3.79 11.65 -8.54
C ASP A 174 4.07 10.13 -8.74
N ARG A 175 5.13 9.75 -9.45
CA ARG A 175 5.57 8.34 -9.59
C ARG A 175 5.83 7.65 -8.24
N TRP A 176 6.30 8.41 -7.25
CA TRP A 176 6.52 7.89 -5.91
C TRP A 176 5.20 7.58 -5.19
N LEU A 177 4.19 8.45 -5.35
CA LEU A 177 2.86 8.23 -4.78
C LEU A 177 2.17 7.03 -5.43
N VAL A 178 2.34 6.86 -6.74
CA VAL A 178 1.85 5.69 -7.48
C VAL A 178 2.52 4.40 -6.97
N LEU A 179 3.85 4.44 -6.74
CA LEU A 179 4.57 3.29 -6.18
C LEU A 179 4.12 2.97 -4.74
N ILE A 180 3.89 4.01 -3.91
CA ILE A 180 3.34 3.82 -2.54
C ILE A 180 1.98 3.12 -2.61
N ALA A 181 1.09 3.57 -3.50
CA ALA A 181 -0.23 2.94 -3.67
C ALA A 181 -0.10 1.48 -4.14
N TYR A 182 0.78 1.19 -5.08
CA TYR A 182 1.05 -0.17 -5.53
C TYR A 182 1.54 -1.08 -4.40
N MET A 183 2.54 -0.63 -3.64
CA MET A 183 3.05 -1.38 -2.48
C MET A 183 1.98 -1.57 -1.41
N THR A 184 1.12 -0.56 -1.20
CA THR A 184 -0.02 -0.65 -0.28
C THR A 184 -1.05 -1.67 -0.77
N GLY A 185 -1.35 -1.70 -2.08
CA GLY A 185 -2.22 -2.70 -2.69
C GLY A 185 -1.69 -4.12 -2.53
N LEU A 186 -0.41 -4.36 -2.86
CA LEU A 186 0.22 -5.66 -2.64
C LEU A 186 0.17 -6.09 -1.16
N SER A 187 0.34 -5.13 -0.24
CA SER A 187 0.30 -5.43 1.19
C SER A 187 -1.08 -5.87 1.69
N ILE A 188 -2.17 -5.44 1.04
CA ILE A 188 -3.53 -5.91 1.32
C ILE A 188 -3.62 -7.43 1.06
N GLY A 189 -2.94 -7.93 0.03
CA GLY A 189 -2.81 -9.36 -0.25
C GLY A 189 -1.95 -10.16 0.73
N VAL A 190 -1.37 -9.48 1.74
CA VAL A 190 -0.64 -10.10 2.86
C VAL A 190 -1.41 -9.87 4.16
N HIS A 191 -1.56 -8.59 4.56
CA HIS A 191 -2.26 -8.22 5.77
C HIS A 191 -2.67 -6.73 5.74
N LEU A 192 -3.82 -6.41 6.33
CA LEU A 192 -4.39 -5.05 6.31
C LEU A 192 -3.65 -4.04 7.21
N LEU A 193 -2.72 -4.51 8.04
CA LEU A 193 -1.99 -3.67 9.02
C LEU A 193 -1.24 -2.50 8.37
N ASN A 194 -0.71 -2.70 7.16
CA ASN A 194 0.01 -1.63 6.45
C ASN A 194 -0.87 -0.40 6.14
N LEU A 195 -2.18 -0.53 6.10
CA LEU A 195 -3.10 0.60 5.91
C LEU A 195 -2.98 1.64 7.05
N LEU A 196 -2.45 1.25 8.21
CA LEU A 196 -2.16 2.16 9.32
C LEU A 196 -1.03 3.17 9.00
N CYS A 197 -0.27 2.98 7.91
CA CYS A 197 0.67 3.96 7.40
C CYS A 197 -0.01 5.16 6.72
N ILE A 198 -1.26 5.03 6.26
CA ILE A 198 -1.96 6.08 5.51
C ILE A 198 -2.01 7.41 6.26
N PRO A 199 -2.31 7.48 7.57
CA PRO A 199 -2.25 8.72 8.32
C PRO A 199 -0.88 9.42 8.25
N ALA A 200 0.21 8.67 8.42
CA ALA A 200 1.55 9.21 8.31
C ALA A 200 1.86 9.73 6.90
N ILE A 201 1.48 8.98 5.85
CA ILE A 201 1.64 9.37 4.45
C ILE A 201 0.89 10.68 4.16
N VAL A 202 -0.36 10.78 4.59
CA VAL A 202 -1.20 11.97 4.38
C VAL A 202 -0.61 13.18 5.11
N LEU A 203 -0.14 13.02 6.34
CA LEU A 203 0.50 14.12 7.09
C LEU A 203 1.79 14.59 6.41
N VAL A 204 2.69 13.68 6.02
CA VAL A 204 3.91 14.05 5.29
C VAL A 204 3.56 14.78 3.99
N TYR A 205 2.57 14.28 3.23
CA TYR A 205 2.10 14.93 2.02
C TYR A 205 1.58 16.35 2.29
N CYS A 206 0.73 16.52 3.31
CA CYS A 206 0.13 17.80 3.65
C CYS A 206 1.18 18.80 4.12
N TYR A 207 2.08 18.44 5.02
CA TYR A 207 3.14 19.33 5.50
C TYR A 207 4.10 19.73 4.39
N ARG A 208 4.37 18.84 3.44
CA ARG A 208 5.23 19.15 2.30
C ARG A 208 4.56 20.09 1.29
N ARG A 209 3.27 19.93 1.05
CA ARG A 209 2.50 20.76 0.08
C ARG A 209 1.99 22.06 0.67
N TYR A 210 1.77 22.11 1.98
CA TYR A 210 1.22 23.26 2.70
C TYR A 210 2.12 23.61 3.90
N PRO A 211 3.29 24.28 3.68
CA PRO A 211 4.26 24.53 4.74
C PRO A 211 3.76 25.36 5.94
N HIS A 212 2.67 26.12 5.73
CA HIS A 212 2.05 26.98 6.76
C HIS A 212 0.74 26.40 7.29
N ILE A 213 0.58 25.08 7.23
CA ILE A 213 -0.63 24.41 7.74
C ILE A 213 -0.71 24.58 9.27
N GLU A 214 -1.84 25.11 9.74
CA GLU A 214 -2.11 25.27 11.17
C GLU A 214 -2.62 23.97 11.80
N LEU A 215 -2.74 23.94 13.13
CA LEU A 215 -3.27 22.78 13.87
C LEU A 215 -4.63 22.28 13.32
N LYS A 216 -5.54 23.21 13.01
CA LYS A 216 -6.84 22.86 12.41
C LYS A 216 -6.70 22.12 11.08
N GLY A 217 -5.79 22.56 10.23
CA GLY A 217 -5.51 21.89 8.95
C GLY A 217 -4.87 20.52 9.15
N SER A 218 -3.97 20.38 10.13
CA SER A 218 -3.36 19.09 10.49
C SER A 218 -4.41 18.08 11.01
N LEU A 219 -5.34 18.53 11.85
CA LEU A 219 -6.44 17.70 12.33
C LEU A 219 -7.40 17.29 11.19
N LEU A 220 -7.67 18.19 10.24
CA LEU A 220 -8.46 17.85 9.05
C LEU A 220 -7.74 16.85 8.14
N ALA A 221 -6.43 16.97 7.96
CA ALA A 221 -5.62 16.02 7.22
C ALA A 221 -5.65 14.62 7.88
N LEU A 222 -5.52 14.59 9.20
CA LEU A 222 -5.63 13.36 9.98
C LEU A 222 -7.03 12.73 9.86
N LEU A 223 -8.09 13.51 9.99
CA LEU A 223 -9.46 13.03 9.79
C LEU A 223 -9.66 12.49 8.36
N ALA A 224 -9.17 13.21 7.35
CA ALA A 224 -9.23 12.75 5.96
C ALA A 224 -8.49 11.42 5.76
N SER A 225 -7.37 11.19 6.46
CA SER A 225 -6.63 9.93 6.39
C SER A 225 -7.44 8.75 6.94
N PHE A 226 -8.18 8.93 8.03
CA PHE A 226 -9.07 7.90 8.55
C PHE A 226 -10.26 7.63 7.61
N VAL A 227 -10.77 8.66 6.93
CA VAL A 227 -11.80 8.48 5.90
C VAL A 227 -11.25 7.68 4.71
N ILE A 228 -9.99 7.91 4.31
CA ILE A 228 -9.32 7.12 3.26
C ILE A 228 -9.17 5.67 3.70
N VAL A 229 -8.66 5.40 4.91
CA VAL A 229 -8.55 4.04 5.46
C VAL A 229 -9.90 3.33 5.48
N ALA A 230 -10.93 3.98 6.00
CA ALA A 230 -12.28 3.43 6.02
C ALA A 230 -12.82 3.20 4.60
N GLY A 231 -12.55 4.11 3.65
CA GLY A 231 -12.92 3.97 2.25
C GLY A 231 -12.27 2.76 1.58
N VAL A 232 -11.00 2.47 1.89
CA VAL A 232 -10.32 1.28 1.39
C VAL A 232 -10.88 0.01 2.05
N LEU A 233 -10.90 -0.04 3.40
CA LEU A 233 -11.32 -1.23 4.15
C LEU A 233 -12.80 -1.61 3.94
N TYR A 234 -13.66 -0.61 3.95
CA TYR A 234 -15.11 -0.82 3.87
C TYR A 234 -15.70 -0.47 2.50
N GLY A 235 -14.93 0.15 1.61
CA GLY A 235 -15.32 0.53 0.26
C GLY A 235 -14.73 -0.38 -0.79
N VAL A 236 -13.45 -0.19 -1.05
CA VAL A 236 -12.76 -0.81 -2.19
C VAL A 236 -12.65 -2.32 -2.01
N VAL A 237 -12.10 -2.79 -0.90
CA VAL A 237 -11.84 -4.23 -0.68
C VAL A 237 -13.12 -5.09 -0.82
N PRO A 238 -14.19 -4.85 -0.07
CA PRO A 238 -15.42 -5.63 -0.24
C PRO A 238 -16.21 -5.26 -1.50
N GLY A 239 -16.08 -4.02 -1.99
CA GLY A 239 -16.84 -3.52 -3.12
C GLY A 239 -16.47 -4.18 -4.44
N ILE A 240 -15.18 -4.38 -4.69
CA ILE A 240 -14.69 -5.10 -5.88
C ILE A 240 -15.28 -6.51 -5.92
N ILE A 241 -15.22 -7.25 -4.82
CA ILE A 241 -15.74 -8.60 -4.69
C ILE A 241 -17.28 -8.61 -4.92
N THR A 242 -17.98 -7.63 -4.34
CA THR A 242 -19.43 -7.50 -4.50
C THR A 242 -19.83 -7.28 -5.96
N VAL A 243 -19.17 -6.36 -6.67
CA VAL A 243 -19.50 -6.07 -8.07
C VAL A 243 -19.10 -7.23 -8.97
N ALA A 244 -17.92 -7.83 -8.77
CA ALA A 244 -17.50 -9.03 -9.48
C ALA A 244 -18.53 -10.17 -9.32
N GLY A 245 -18.98 -10.41 -8.08
CA GLY A 245 -20.01 -11.40 -7.79
C GLY A 245 -21.36 -11.12 -8.47
N TRP A 246 -21.78 -9.85 -8.62
CA TRP A 246 -22.99 -9.52 -9.39
C TRP A 246 -22.83 -9.84 -10.87
N PHE A 247 -21.68 -9.56 -11.45
CA PHE A 247 -21.39 -9.94 -12.82
C PHE A 247 -21.40 -11.46 -12.99
N GLU A 248 -20.75 -12.20 -12.10
CA GLU A 248 -20.72 -13.66 -12.16
C GLU A 248 -22.12 -14.26 -12.05
N LEU A 249 -22.93 -13.83 -11.08
CA LEU A 249 -24.33 -14.29 -10.94
C LEU A 249 -25.18 -13.96 -12.17
N LEU A 250 -24.97 -12.80 -12.79
CA LEU A 250 -25.69 -12.44 -14.03
C LEU A 250 -25.30 -13.37 -15.17
N PHE A 251 -24.01 -13.54 -15.42
CA PHE A 251 -23.54 -14.31 -16.58
C PHE A 251 -23.80 -15.82 -16.41
N VAL A 252 -23.54 -16.38 -15.25
CA VAL A 252 -23.72 -17.82 -15.01
C VAL A 252 -25.18 -18.17 -14.78
N ASN A 253 -25.86 -17.49 -13.85
CA ASN A 253 -27.21 -17.92 -13.42
C ASN A 253 -28.31 -17.40 -14.32
N GLN A 254 -28.16 -16.24 -14.99
CA GLN A 254 -29.20 -15.67 -15.85
C GLN A 254 -28.95 -15.96 -17.33
N LEU A 255 -27.67 -15.89 -17.76
CA LEU A 255 -27.32 -16.06 -19.17
C LEU A 255 -26.81 -17.47 -19.50
N GLY A 256 -26.61 -18.36 -18.52
CA GLY A 256 -26.14 -19.72 -18.71
C GLY A 256 -24.69 -19.84 -19.22
N CYS A 257 -23.88 -18.83 -19.00
CA CYS A 257 -22.48 -18.86 -19.40
C CYS A 257 -21.61 -19.75 -18.47
N PRO A 258 -20.44 -20.21 -18.91
CA PRO A 258 -19.51 -20.95 -18.08
C PRO A 258 -19.06 -20.13 -16.84
N PHE A 259 -18.65 -20.81 -15.78
CA PHE A 259 -18.04 -20.19 -14.58
C PHE A 259 -16.88 -19.28 -14.95
N ASN A 260 -16.69 -18.22 -14.17
CA ASN A 260 -15.70 -17.15 -14.32
C ASN A 260 -15.94 -16.21 -15.51
N THR A 261 -16.97 -16.42 -16.33
CA THR A 261 -17.26 -15.52 -17.47
C THR A 261 -17.61 -14.11 -16.99
N GLY A 262 -18.42 -13.99 -15.94
CA GLY A 262 -18.83 -12.71 -15.38
C GLY A 262 -17.64 -11.94 -14.78
N GLU A 263 -16.78 -12.62 -14.05
CA GLU A 263 -15.56 -12.04 -13.49
C GLU A 263 -14.62 -11.51 -14.57
N ILE A 264 -14.38 -12.29 -15.64
CA ILE A 264 -13.55 -11.88 -16.77
C ILE A 264 -14.13 -10.62 -17.44
N VAL A 265 -15.43 -10.60 -17.69
CA VAL A 265 -16.12 -9.43 -18.29
C VAL A 265 -16.00 -8.22 -17.36
N TYR A 266 -16.21 -8.41 -16.05
CA TYR A 266 -16.04 -7.35 -15.07
C TYR A 266 -14.63 -6.76 -15.09
N ILE A 267 -13.59 -7.59 -15.07
CA ILE A 267 -12.18 -7.13 -15.10
C ILE A 267 -11.91 -6.33 -16.37
N ILE A 268 -12.35 -6.83 -17.53
CA ILE A 268 -12.17 -6.13 -18.82
C ILE A 268 -12.86 -4.75 -18.79
N LEU A 269 -14.09 -4.66 -18.29
CA LEU A 269 -14.83 -3.41 -18.19
C LEU A 269 -14.20 -2.45 -17.18
N LEU A 270 -13.77 -2.93 -16.03
CA LEU A 270 -13.09 -2.14 -15.01
C LEU A 270 -11.82 -1.50 -15.59
N VAL A 271 -10.96 -2.30 -16.21
CA VAL A 271 -9.72 -1.82 -16.84
C VAL A 271 -10.02 -0.81 -17.95
N ALA A 272 -10.98 -1.09 -18.82
CA ALA A 272 -11.36 -0.18 -19.90
C ALA A 272 -11.87 1.19 -19.38
N ILE A 273 -12.74 1.18 -18.36
CA ILE A 273 -13.31 2.39 -17.76
C ILE A 273 -12.23 3.19 -17.04
N VAL A 274 -11.32 2.53 -16.32
CA VAL A 274 -10.22 3.21 -15.62
C VAL A 274 -9.24 3.83 -16.63
N ILE A 275 -8.88 3.11 -17.70
CA ILE A 275 -8.02 3.66 -18.78
C ILE A 275 -8.70 4.89 -19.42
N TRP A 276 -10.00 4.81 -19.71
CA TRP A 276 -10.73 5.96 -20.23
C TRP A 276 -10.73 7.14 -19.26
N ALA A 277 -10.91 6.91 -17.97
CA ALA A 277 -10.88 7.95 -16.95
C ALA A 277 -9.50 8.59 -16.80
N ILE A 278 -8.42 7.82 -16.88
CA ILE A 278 -7.04 8.33 -16.92
C ILE A 278 -6.85 9.21 -18.15
N TYR A 279 -7.23 8.73 -19.33
CA TYR A 279 -7.14 9.49 -20.58
C TYR A 279 -7.88 10.83 -20.50
N GLU A 280 -9.14 10.85 -20.02
CA GLU A 280 -9.90 12.08 -19.86
C GLU A 280 -9.27 13.05 -18.84
N SER A 281 -8.63 12.52 -17.79
CA SER A 281 -7.97 13.35 -16.78
C SER A 281 -6.68 14.00 -17.28
N TYR A 282 -5.96 13.38 -18.23
CA TYR A 282 -4.78 13.96 -18.86
C TYR A 282 -5.14 14.97 -19.97
N THR A 283 -6.20 14.69 -20.73
CA THR A 283 -6.58 15.55 -21.85
C THR A 283 -7.30 16.85 -21.43
N ASP A 284 -7.93 16.85 -20.27
CA ASP A 284 -8.68 17.98 -19.66
C ASP A 284 -9.59 18.77 -20.62
N ARG A 285 -10.08 18.09 -21.68
CA ARG A 285 -10.86 18.73 -22.74
C ARG A 285 -12.34 18.90 -22.40
N ASN A 286 -12.89 17.97 -21.63
CA ASN A 286 -14.33 17.95 -21.33
C ASN A 286 -14.57 17.56 -19.86
N PHE A 287 -14.88 18.57 -19.05
CA PHE A 287 -15.09 18.42 -17.61
C PHE A 287 -16.21 17.42 -17.24
N LYS A 288 -17.31 17.37 -18.02
CA LYS A 288 -18.41 16.43 -17.74
C LYS A 288 -18.00 14.98 -18.02
N ARG A 289 -17.28 14.75 -19.13
CA ARG A 289 -16.78 13.40 -19.46
C ARG A 289 -15.75 12.93 -18.45
N GLN A 290 -14.85 13.81 -18.02
CA GLN A 290 -13.86 13.54 -16.99
C GLN A 290 -14.53 13.14 -15.66
N ASN A 291 -15.57 13.89 -15.23
CA ASN A 291 -16.31 13.54 -14.03
C ASN A 291 -17.10 12.23 -14.19
N LEU A 292 -17.70 12.01 -15.36
CA LEU A 292 -18.44 10.77 -15.64
C LEU A 292 -17.53 9.55 -15.58
N SER A 293 -16.41 9.59 -16.30
CA SER A 293 -15.46 8.46 -16.33
C SER A 293 -14.87 8.17 -14.95
N PHE A 294 -14.57 9.22 -14.18
CA PHE A 294 -14.09 9.08 -12.80
C PHE A 294 -15.16 8.42 -11.90
N VAL A 295 -16.41 8.91 -11.94
CA VAL A 295 -17.51 8.37 -11.12
C VAL A 295 -17.83 6.91 -11.50
N LEU A 296 -17.79 6.58 -12.79
CA LEU A 296 -17.97 5.19 -13.23
C LEU A 296 -16.82 4.30 -12.74
N SER A 297 -15.58 4.78 -12.74
CA SER A 297 -14.45 4.03 -12.16
C SER A 297 -14.64 3.77 -10.67
N VAL A 298 -15.09 4.77 -9.90
CA VAL A 298 -15.42 4.62 -8.47
C VAL A 298 -16.54 3.60 -8.27
N GLY A 299 -17.53 3.58 -9.15
CA GLY A 299 -18.60 2.57 -9.15
C GLY A 299 -18.09 1.16 -9.45
N MET A 300 -17.26 1.01 -10.48
CA MET A 300 -16.67 -0.29 -10.83
C MET A 300 -15.73 -0.82 -9.73
N LEU A 301 -15.06 0.05 -9.00
CA LEU A 301 -14.32 -0.31 -7.78
C LEU A 301 -15.24 -0.68 -6.60
N GLY A 302 -16.54 -0.60 -6.78
CA GLY A 302 -17.52 -1.03 -5.79
C GLY A 302 -17.66 -0.13 -4.56
N VAL A 303 -16.96 1.01 -4.50
CA VAL A 303 -16.89 1.89 -3.31
C VAL A 303 -18.26 2.21 -2.69
N PRO A 304 -19.32 2.56 -3.44
CA PRO A 304 -20.62 2.88 -2.84
C PRO A 304 -21.52 1.67 -2.63
N PHE A 305 -21.13 0.47 -3.07
CA PHE A 305 -21.98 -0.72 -3.01
C PHE A 305 -21.75 -1.51 -1.73
N ARG A 306 -22.83 -1.87 -1.06
CA ARG A 306 -22.83 -2.62 0.20
C ARG A 306 -23.82 -3.76 0.17
N GLY A 307 -23.31 -4.97 0.37
CA GLY A 307 -24.13 -6.20 0.37
C GLY A 307 -24.62 -6.58 -1.02
N MET A 308 -25.33 -7.70 -1.08
CA MET A 308 -25.89 -8.27 -2.30
C MET A 308 -27.36 -7.88 -2.43
N GLY A 309 -27.80 -7.66 -3.67
CA GLY A 309 -29.21 -7.45 -4.00
C GLY A 309 -29.55 -6.06 -4.54
N TRP A 310 -30.78 -5.94 -5.05
CA TRP A 310 -31.26 -4.74 -5.75
C TRP A 310 -31.24 -3.46 -4.90
N GLY A 311 -31.51 -3.59 -3.60
CA GLY A 311 -31.48 -2.43 -2.68
C GLY A 311 -30.08 -1.80 -2.60
N ALA A 312 -29.04 -2.62 -2.46
CA ALA A 312 -27.66 -2.16 -2.44
C ALA A 312 -27.26 -1.51 -3.77
N ALA A 313 -27.64 -2.10 -4.89
CA ALA A 313 -27.39 -1.56 -6.23
C ALA A 313 -28.03 -0.19 -6.41
N ILE A 314 -29.29 -0.03 -6.05
CA ILE A 314 -30.04 1.25 -6.17
C ILE A 314 -29.37 2.34 -5.32
N VAL A 315 -29.07 2.07 -4.06
CA VAL A 315 -28.43 3.02 -3.17
C VAL A 315 -27.07 3.44 -3.73
N GLY A 316 -26.24 2.50 -4.18
CA GLY A 316 -24.95 2.80 -4.79
C GLY A 316 -25.07 3.67 -6.04
N ILE A 317 -26.03 3.38 -6.93
CA ILE A 317 -26.29 4.21 -8.12
C ILE A 317 -26.72 5.63 -7.74
N ILE A 318 -27.59 5.77 -6.74
CA ILE A 318 -28.02 7.12 -6.24
C ILE A 318 -26.81 7.89 -5.73
N ILE A 319 -25.92 7.25 -4.97
CA ILE A 319 -24.69 7.89 -4.46
C ILE A 319 -23.80 8.33 -5.64
N LEU A 320 -23.56 7.48 -6.63
CA LEU A 320 -22.77 7.83 -7.82
C LEU A 320 -23.39 8.99 -8.61
N ALA A 321 -24.71 8.98 -8.80
CA ALA A 321 -25.43 10.05 -9.44
C ALA A 321 -25.28 11.38 -8.65
N ALA A 322 -25.45 11.34 -7.33
CA ALA A 322 -25.28 12.51 -6.47
C ALA A 322 -23.85 13.08 -6.56
N ILE A 323 -22.82 12.23 -6.56
CA ILE A 323 -21.43 12.66 -6.76
C ILE A 323 -21.25 13.31 -8.13
N TYR A 324 -21.75 12.68 -9.20
CA TYR A 324 -21.64 13.22 -10.56
C TYR A 324 -22.31 14.58 -10.71
N PHE A 325 -23.55 14.69 -10.26
CA PHE A 325 -24.28 15.98 -10.33
C PHE A 325 -23.66 17.03 -9.43
N GLY A 326 -23.22 16.68 -8.23
CA GLY A 326 -22.51 17.56 -7.31
C GLY A 326 -21.22 18.15 -7.90
N LEU A 327 -20.40 17.30 -8.54
CA LEU A 327 -19.16 17.74 -9.21
C LEU A 327 -19.43 18.69 -10.39
N ASN A 328 -20.54 18.49 -11.12
CA ASN A 328 -20.88 19.32 -12.28
C ASN A 328 -21.67 20.57 -11.91
N TYR A 329 -22.44 20.56 -10.82
CA TYR A 329 -23.34 21.66 -10.44
C TYR A 329 -22.58 22.92 -10.07
N ARG A 330 -21.52 22.85 -9.29
CA ARG A 330 -20.75 24.03 -8.86
C ARG A 330 -20.12 24.79 -10.03
N LYS A 331 -19.62 24.10 -11.05
CA LYS A 331 -19.07 24.74 -12.24
C LYS A 331 -20.14 25.47 -13.09
N LYS A 332 -21.41 25.05 -12.95
CA LYS A 332 -22.55 25.74 -13.62
C LYS A 332 -22.91 27.08 -12.97
N ILE A 333 -22.76 27.15 -11.63
CA ILE A 333 -23.10 28.38 -10.87
C ILE A 333 -21.94 29.37 -10.91
N ASP A 334 -20.71 28.90 -10.76
CA ASP A 334 -19.53 29.75 -10.74
C ASP A 334 -18.57 29.32 -11.87
N LYS A 335 -18.51 30.16 -12.92
CA LYS A 335 -17.61 29.93 -14.06
C LYS A 335 -16.13 30.05 -13.71
N GLN A 336 -15.81 30.75 -12.61
CA GLN A 336 -14.44 30.86 -12.08
C GLN A 336 -14.11 29.77 -11.07
N PHE A 337 -15.04 28.88 -10.77
CA PHE A 337 -14.85 27.80 -9.81
C PHE A 337 -13.71 26.83 -10.25
N VAL A 338 -12.65 26.83 -9.46
CA VAL A 338 -11.60 25.80 -9.58
C VAL A 338 -12.12 24.57 -8.84
N PRO A 339 -12.28 23.41 -9.51
CA PRO A 339 -12.77 22.21 -8.87
C PRO A 339 -11.85 21.80 -7.71
N VAL A 340 -12.42 21.52 -6.55
CA VAL A 340 -11.68 20.96 -5.39
C VAL A 340 -10.97 19.66 -5.80
N VAL A 341 -11.63 18.86 -6.65
CA VAL A 341 -11.07 17.66 -7.24
C VAL A 341 -10.50 18.00 -8.61
N SER A 342 -9.22 18.34 -8.65
CA SER A 342 -8.51 18.66 -9.90
C SER A 342 -8.36 17.44 -10.80
N ALA A 343 -8.13 17.68 -12.11
CA ALA A 343 -7.80 16.62 -13.07
C ALA A 343 -6.57 15.81 -12.63
N ARG A 344 -5.54 16.48 -12.11
CA ARG A 344 -4.34 15.85 -11.58
C ARG A 344 -4.66 14.91 -10.39
N PHE A 345 -5.51 15.34 -9.46
CA PHE A 345 -5.93 14.50 -8.35
C PHE A 345 -6.68 13.24 -8.84
N LYS A 346 -7.65 13.41 -9.75
CA LYS A 346 -8.40 12.30 -10.33
C LYS A 346 -7.48 11.30 -11.03
N ASN A 347 -6.53 11.80 -11.83
CA ASN A 347 -5.55 10.97 -12.51
C ASN A 347 -4.70 10.17 -11.53
N THR A 348 -4.13 10.82 -10.51
CA THR A 348 -3.33 10.14 -9.49
C THR A 348 -4.16 9.10 -8.73
N ALA A 349 -5.41 9.43 -8.35
CA ALA A 349 -6.30 8.49 -7.68
C ALA A 349 -6.61 7.26 -8.54
N LEU A 350 -6.85 7.44 -9.84
CA LEU A 350 -7.11 6.34 -10.78
C LEU A 350 -5.88 5.47 -11.01
N LEU A 351 -4.69 6.08 -11.16
CA LEU A 351 -3.43 5.33 -11.26
C LEU A 351 -3.16 4.52 -9.99
N CYS A 352 -3.40 5.09 -8.81
CA CYS A 352 -3.31 4.37 -7.55
C CYS A 352 -4.30 3.20 -7.48
N ALA A 353 -5.55 3.41 -7.89
CA ALA A 353 -6.56 2.36 -7.93
C ALA A 353 -6.17 1.22 -8.88
N CYS A 354 -5.66 1.53 -10.08
CA CYS A 354 -5.16 0.53 -11.04
C CYS A 354 -4.05 -0.35 -10.47
N LEU A 355 -3.20 0.20 -9.61
CA LEU A 355 -2.07 -0.52 -9.03
C LEU A 355 -2.46 -1.35 -7.80
N CYS A 356 -3.63 -1.10 -7.23
CA CYS A 356 -4.19 -1.87 -6.11
C CYS A 356 -5.12 -3.03 -6.57
N LEU A 357 -5.43 -3.08 -7.85
CA LEU A 357 -6.21 -4.15 -8.49
C LEU A 357 -5.31 -5.27 -8.99
#